data_d4962448a413025ecb41d87d6bab1fdd
#
_entry.id   d4962448a413025ecb41d87d6bab1fdd
#
_cell.length_a   1.000
_cell.length_b   1.000
_cell.length_c   1.000
_cell.angle_alpha   90.00
_cell.angle_beta   90.00
_cell.angle_gamma   90.00
#
_symmetry.space_group_name_H-M   'P 1'
#
loop_
_entity.id
_entity.type
_entity.pdbx_description
1 polymer ?
#
loop_
_entity_poly.entity_id
_entity_poly.type
_entity_poly.pdbx_seq_one_letter_code
_entity_poly.pdbx_strand_id
1 'polypeptide(L)'
;MQHITALTPLEHIELDSHQLLSIKRQHLLPVLSQPMALNQYAESVVQAQAVLLHPIDPQLTQQLSQVIAEIIQHLSASKKRLKTRRFNALQKWLGIDLEFDAGQINYMKSLDQLIDQANHLSQRLSIEIQKSQSRLQQVLGLRSQMAHYIRAADEFLLDYPNFVKNQHPLDQFPERLSKKTHTLRTLQSSHDIAMNQMQLSQQLAMGLIDRFKEAQQVLIPAWQYHLKQSNAQQDRATIADLDRSRDKLIQTLKRTLEK
;
A
#
# COMPACT_ATOMS: atom_id res chain seq x y z
N MET A 1 11.81 -2.74 -8.15
CA MET A 1 10.86 -3.59 -7.38
C MET A 1 11.45 -3.74 -5.98
N GLN A 2 10.80 -3.17 -4.96
CA GLN A 2 11.15 -3.48 -3.57
C GLN A 2 10.64 -4.90 -3.31
N HIS A 3 11.53 -5.82 -2.96
CA HIS A 3 11.16 -7.18 -2.59
C HIS A 3 10.41 -7.16 -1.25
N ILE A 4 9.35 -7.99 -1.15
CA ILE A 4 8.76 -8.29 0.16
C ILE A 4 9.88 -8.88 1.00
N THR A 5 10.24 -8.19 2.07
CA THR A 5 11.26 -8.70 2.99
C THR A 5 10.61 -9.81 3.82
N ALA A 6 11.09 -11.02 3.64
CA ALA A 6 10.63 -12.14 4.45
C ALA A 6 10.87 -11.84 5.94
N LEU A 7 9.85 -12.08 6.77
CA LEU A 7 9.99 -11.92 8.21
C LEU A 7 10.89 -13.02 8.77
N THR A 8 11.89 -12.64 9.55
CA THR A 8 12.71 -13.59 10.28
C THR A 8 11.81 -14.42 11.22
N PRO A 9 11.90 -15.77 11.26
CA PRO A 9 11.14 -16.57 12.22
C PRO A 9 11.30 -16.07 13.66
N LEU A 10 10.27 -16.20 14.50
CA LEU A 10 10.30 -15.70 15.89
C LEU A 10 11.47 -16.29 16.69
N GLU A 11 11.78 -17.56 16.44
CA GLU A 11 12.85 -18.30 17.11
C GLU A 11 14.25 -17.79 16.76
N HIS A 12 14.40 -17.08 15.65
CA HIS A 12 15.67 -16.56 15.16
C HIS A 12 15.84 -15.06 15.44
N ILE A 13 14.91 -14.43 16.12
CA ILE A 13 15.04 -13.03 16.56
C ILE A 13 16.08 -12.99 17.68
N GLU A 14 17.08 -12.11 17.54
CA GLU A 14 18.03 -11.85 18.61
C GLU A 14 17.33 -11.23 19.82
N LEU A 15 17.51 -11.84 20.99
CA LEU A 15 16.86 -11.45 22.23
C LEU A 15 17.86 -10.92 23.23
N ASP A 16 17.52 -9.78 23.84
CA ASP A 16 18.30 -9.18 24.91
C ASP A 16 18.03 -9.88 26.24
N SER A 17 19.08 -10.44 26.85
CA SER A 17 19.02 -11.15 28.13
C SER A 17 18.53 -10.24 29.28
N HIS A 18 18.85 -8.94 29.25
CA HIS A 18 18.37 -7.99 30.26
C HIS A 18 16.86 -7.79 30.17
N GLN A 19 16.32 -7.69 28.96
CA GLN A 19 14.88 -7.59 28.73
C GLN A 19 14.17 -8.89 29.16
N LEU A 20 14.71 -10.06 28.86
CA LEU A 20 14.15 -11.33 29.31
C LEU A 20 14.07 -11.40 30.85
N LEU A 21 15.15 -11.04 31.54
CA LEU A 21 15.17 -10.98 33.01
C LEU A 21 14.16 -9.96 33.57
N SER A 22 14.06 -8.81 32.94
CA SER A 22 13.07 -7.77 33.33
C SER A 22 11.66 -8.30 33.20
N ILE A 23 11.30 -8.93 32.08
CA ILE A 23 9.98 -9.52 31.87
C ILE A 23 9.68 -10.63 32.90
N LYS A 24 10.63 -11.52 33.16
CA LYS A 24 10.48 -12.56 34.19
C LYS A 24 10.20 -11.96 35.57
N ARG A 25 10.93 -10.91 35.96
CA ARG A 25 10.78 -10.26 37.28
C ARG A 25 9.52 -9.41 37.40
N GLN A 26 9.19 -8.63 36.38
CA GLN A 26 8.11 -7.63 36.46
C GLN A 26 6.76 -8.19 36.04
N HIS A 27 6.73 -9.17 35.17
CA HIS A 27 5.47 -9.68 34.60
C HIS A 27 5.15 -11.14 34.98
N LEU A 28 6.14 -12.02 35.21
CA LEU A 28 5.88 -13.42 35.52
C LEU A 28 5.92 -13.73 37.02
N LEU A 29 6.91 -13.22 37.77
CA LEU A 29 6.96 -13.46 39.22
C LEU A 29 5.70 -12.98 39.97
N PRO A 30 5.12 -11.80 39.68
CA PRO A 30 3.90 -11.35 40.36
C PRO A 30 2.69 -12.25 40.07
N VAL A 31 2.67 -12.94 38.92
CA VAL A 31 1.55 -13.84 38.54
C VAL A 31 1.49 -15.05 39.45
N LEU A 32 2.60 -15.47 40.07
CA LEU A 32 2.60 -16.56 41.02
C LEU A 32 1.71 -16.27 42.26
N SER A 33 1.67 -15.02 42.71
CA SER A 33 0.81 -14.56 43.79
C SER A 33 -0.59 -14.11 43.33
N GLN A 34 -0.72 -13.71 42.07
CA GLN A 34 -1.97 -13.23 41.48
C GLN A 34 -2.28 -13.94 40.14
N PRO A 35 -2.82 -15.17 40.20
CA PRO A 35 -3.02 -15.99 38.98
C PRO A 35 -3.90 -15.35 37.89
N MET A 36 -4.76 -14.38 38.25
CA MET A 36 -5.61 -13.66 37.28
C MET A 36 -4.81 -12.69 36.43
N ALA A 37 -3.66 -12.19 36.92
CA ALA A 37 -2.78 -11.30 36.16
C ALA A 37 -2.16 -11.96 34.93
N LEU A 38 -2.16 -13.30 34.87
CA LEU A 38 -1.71 -14.03 33.67
C LEU A 38 -2.51 -13.67 32.40
N ASN A 39 -3.78 -13.31 32.55
CA ASN A 39 -4.61 -12.88 31.42
C ASN A 39 -4.06 -11.61 30.76
N GLN A 40 -3.42 -10.72 31.54
CA GLN A 40 -2.84 -9.46 31.06
C GLN A 40 -1.41 -9.61 30.53
N TYR A 41 -0.82 -10.81 30.64
CA TYR A 41 0.54 -11.06 30.16
C TYR A 41 0.67 -10.79 28.66
N ALA A 42 1.56 -9.89 28.27
CA ALA A 42 1.81 -9.40 26.91
C ALA A 42 0.61 -8.71 26.22
N GLU A 43 -0.50 -8.47 26.93
CA GLU A 43 -1.74 -7.90 26.35
C GLU A 43 -1.51 -6.53 25.73
N SER A 44 -0.71 -5.67 26.36
CA SER A 44 -0.36 -4.33 25.82
C SER A 44 0.35 -4.42 24.48
N VAL A 45 1.22 -5.41 24.28
CA VAL A 45 1.93 -5.63 23.01
C VAL A 45 0.98 -6.14 21.93
N VAL A 46 0.08 -7.07 22.28
CA VAL A 46 -0.95 -7.59 21.38
C VAL A 46 -1.86 -6.48 20.88
N GLN A 47 -2.37 -5.65 21.80
CA GLN A 47 -3.26 -4.52 21.47
C GLN A 47 -2.54 -3.46 20.63
N ALA A 48 -1.30 -3.12 20.98
CA ALA A 48 -0.50 -2.16 20.22
C ALA A 48 -0.25 -2.65 18.77
N GLN A 49 0.05 -3.92 18.58
CA GLN A 49 0.18 -4.50 17.24
C GLN A 49 -1.14 -4.45 16.47
N ALA A 50 -2.25 -4.85 17.07
CA ALA A 50 -3.56 -4.89 16.43
C ALA A 50 -4.00 -3.52 15.91
N VAL A 51 -3.72 -2.44 16.67
CA VAL A 51 -4.03 -1.06 16.27
C VAL A 51 -3.21 -0.60 15.05
N LEU A 52 -1.99 -1.10 14.87
CA LEU A 52 -1.09 -0.66 13.80
C LEU A 52 -1.22 -1.49 12.51
N LEU A 53 -1.80 -2.69 12.58
CA LEU A 53 -1.91 -3.65 11.47
C LEU A 53 -3.07 -3.30 10.53
N HIS A 54 -3.01 -2.10 9.94
CA HIS A 54 -3.99 -1.66 8.95
C HIS A 54 -3.32 -1.53 7.57
N PRO A 55 -3.86 -2.17 6.53
CA PRO A 55 -3.40 -1.98 5.16
C PRO A 55 -3.70 -0.54 4.69
N ILE A 56 -3.14 -0.16 3.54
CA ILE A 56 -3.51 1.08 2.86
C ILE A 56 -5.00 1.00 2.50
N ASP A 57 -5.70 2.13 2.64
CA ASP A 57 -7.11 2.23 2.29
C ASP A 57 -7.33 1.82 0.82
N PRO A 58 -8.02 0.71 0.56
CA PRO A 58 -8.26 0.23 -0.80
C PRO A 58 -9.10 1.21 -1.63
N GLN A 59 -9.88 2.09 -1.01
CA GLN A 59 -10.67 3.08 -1.71
C GLN A 59 -9.78 4.10 -2.45
N LEU A 60 -8.63 4.48 -1.88
CA LEU A 60 -7.71 5.41 -2.54
C LEU A 60 -7.09 4.80 -3.81
N THR A 61 -6.67 3.53 -3.74
CA THR A 61 -6.15 2.81 -4.91
C THR A 61 -7.22 2.61 -5.97
N GLN A 62 -8.44 2.30 -5.56
CA GLN A 62 -9.58 2.14 -6.46
C GLN A 62 -9.95 3.46 -7.15
N GLN A 63 -10.04 4.56 -6.40
CA GLN A 63 -10.34 5.88 -6.97
C GLN A 63 -9.28 6.31 -7.99
N LEU A 64 -7.97 6.14 -7.68
CA LEU A 64 -6.91 6.45 -8.63
C LEU A 64 -7.00 5.57 -9.88
N SER A 65 -7.26 4.26 -9.72
CA SER A 65 -7.44 3.33 -10.84
C SER A 65 -8.63 3.72 -11.72
N GLN A 66 -9.72 4.17 -11.12
CA GLN A 66 -10.90 4.63 -11.85
C GLN A 66 -10.60 5.88 -12.68
N VAL A 67 -9.96 6.89 -12.09
CA VAL A 67 -9.59 8.10 -12.83
C VAL A 67 -8.60 7.79 -13.97
N ILE A 68 -7.65 6.87 -13.74
CA ILE A 68 -6.77 6.38 -14.82
C ILE A 68 -7.58 5.71 -15.94
N ALA A 69 -8.60 4.91 -15.60
CA ALA A 69 -9.48 4.30 -16.60
C ALA A 69 -10.26 5.35 -17.39
N GLU A 70 -10.73 6.41 -16.75
CA GLU A 70 -11.40 7.54 -17.40
C GLU A 70 -10.44 8.30 -18.34
N ILE A 71 -9.17 8.51 -17.95
CA ILE A 71 -8.13 9.08 -18.83
C ILE A 71 -7.94 8.18 -20.05
N ILE A 72 -7.83 6.86 -19.90
CA ILE A 72 -7.70 5.91 -21.00
C ILE A 72 -8.89 6.01 -21.95
N GLN A 73 -10.11 6.04 -21.42
CA GLN A 73 -11.33 6.17 -22.21
C GLN A 73 -11.35 7.50 -22.99
N HIS A 74 -10.97 8.60 -22.32
CA HIS A 74 -10.88 9.90 -22.93
C HIS A 74 -9.86 9.93 -24.08
N LEU A 75 -8.65 9.39 -23.86
CA LEU A 75 -7.62 9.27 -24.88
C LEU A 75 -8.07 8.38 -26.06
N SER A 76 -8.78 7.29 -25.79
CA SER A 76 -9.32 6.40 -26.82
C SER A 76 -10.36 7.11 -27.73
N ALA A 77 -11.15 8.00 -27.13
CA ALA A 77 -12.13 8.81 -27.86
C ALA A 77 -11.49 9.93 -28.71
N SER A 78 -10.22 10.27 -28.46
CA SER A 78 -9.50 11.37 -29.14
C SER A 78 -9.45 11.21 -30.65
N LYS A 79 -9.34 9.98 -31.15
CA LYS A 79 -9.29 9.69 -32.60
C LYS A 79 -10.52 10.19 -33.36
N LYS A 80 -11.68 10.23 -32.72
CA LYS A 80 -12.93 10.77 -33.32
C LYS A 80 -13.03 12.29 -33.14
N ARG A 81 -12.54 12.82 -32.03
CA ARG A 81 -12.72 14.24 -31.64
C ARG A 81 -11.61 15.16 -32.14
N LEU A 82 -10.39 14.62 -32.36
CA LEU A 82 -9.22 15.39 -32.80
C LEU A 82 -8.89 15.20 -34.29
N LYS A 83 -9.82 14.61 -35.08
CA LYS A 83 -9.60 14.54 -36.53
C LYS A 83 -9.51 15.95 -37.13
N THR A 84 -8.35 16.27 -37.67
CA THR A 84 -8.17 17.48 -38.45
C THR A 84 -9.11 17.44 -39.66
N ARG A 85 -10.09 18.32 -39.69
CA ARG A 85 -10.98 18.53 -40.84
C ARG A 85 -10.46 19.73 -41.65
N ARG A 86 -10.28 19.53 -42.94
CA ARG A 86 -10.11 20.68 -43.87
C ARG A 86 -11.46 21.32 -44.05
N PHE A 87 -11.63 22.54 -43.55
CA PHE A 87 -12.85 23.31 -43.72
C PHE A 87 -12.77 24.09 -45.02
N ASN A 88 -13.79 23.98 -45.89
CA ASN A 88 -13.95 24.80 -47.08
C ASN A 88 -14.32 26.23 -46.69
N ALA A 89 -14.09 27.18 -47.58
CA ALA A 89 -14.35 28.62 -47.31
C ALA A 89 -15.81 28.87 -46.81
N LEU A 90 -16.76 28.10 -47.30
CA LEU A 90 -18.18 28.15 -46.90
C LEU A 90 -18.41 27.65 -45.45
N GLN A 91 -17.70 26.61 -45.03
CA GLN A 91 -17.76 26.07 -43.66
C GLN A 91 -17.12 27.01 -42.65
N LYS A 92 -16.03 27.71 -43.03
CA LYS A 92 -15.41 28.77 -42.22
C LYS A 92 -16.33 29.97 -42.06
N TRP A 93 -17.03 30.35 -43.15
CA TRP A 93 -18.01 31.45 -43.11
C TRP A 93 -19.20 31.12 -42.19
N LEU A 94 -19.59 29.86 -42.08
CA LEU A 94 -20.65 29.37 -41.16
C LEU A 94 -20.16 29.16 -39.72
N GLY A 95 -18.91 29.42 -39.37
CA GLY A 95 -18.36 29.30 -38.03
C GLY A 95 -18.17 27.84 -37.55
N ILE A 96 -18.23 26.84 -38.45
CA ILE A 96 -18.08 25.42 -38.09
C ILE A 96 -16.66 25.10 -37.59
N ASP A 97 -15.65 25.87 -38.09
CA ASP A 97 -14.28 25.81 -37.58
C ASP A 97 -14.16 26.27 -36.12
N LEU A 98 -14.90 27.33 -35.74
CA LEU A 98 -14.93 27.83 -34.35
C LEU A 98 -15.58 26.83 -33.37
N GLU A 99 -16.65 26.16 -33.77
CA GLU A 99 -17.27 25.11 -32.96
C GLU A 99 -16.32 23.89 -32.81
N PHE A 100 -15.59 23.54 -33.86
CA PHE A 100 -14.62 22.46 -33.84
C PHE A 100 -13.43 22.76 -32.93
N ASP A 101 -12.88 23.99 -33.01
CA ASP A 101 -11.79 24.45 -32.13
C ASP A 101 -12.24 24.53 -30.67
N ALA A 102 -13.46 25.02 -30.41
CA ALA A 102 -14.07 24.98 -29.06
C ALA A 102 -14.21 23.56 -28.52
N GLY A 103 -14.59 22.59 -29.37
CA GLY A 103 -14.66 21.18 -29.03
C GLY A 103 -13.29 20.58 -28.64
N GLN A 104 -12.22 20.95 -29.34
CA GLN A 104 -10.86 20.54 -29.00
C GLN A 104 -10.38 21.15 -27.68
N ILE A 105 -10.64 22.44 -27.45
CA ILE A 105 -10.30 23.14 -26.22
C ILE A 105 -11.00 22.49 -25.03
N ASN A 106 -12.30 22.22 -25.15
CA ASN A 106 -13.07 21.56 -24.09
C ASN A 106 -12.58 20.13 -23.83
N TYR A 107 -12.19 19.40 -24.88
CA TYR A 107 -11.60 18.08 -24.74
C TYR A 107 -10.29 18.12 -23.94
N MET A 108 -9.38 19.03 -24.29
CA MET A 108 -8.10 19.20 -23.60
C MET A 108 -8.31 19.61 -22.13
N LYS A 109 -9.21 20.57 -21.88
CA LYS A 109 -9.55 21.00 -20.51
C LYS A 109 -10.11 19.86 -19.67
N SER A 110 -10.97 19.02 -20.24
CA SER A 110 -11.50 17.84 -19.55
C SER A 110 -10.40 16.82 -19.24
N LEU A 111 -9.45 16.60 -20.16
CA LEU A 111 -8.31 15.71 -19.92
C LEU A 111 -7.39 16.27 -18.83
N ASP A 112 -7.08 17.57 -18.86
CA ASP A 112 -6.26 18.21 -17.83
C ASP A 112 -6.93 18.09 -16.44
N GLN A 113 -8.24 18.24 -16.33
CA GLN A 113 -8.98 18.04 -15.08
C GLN A 113 -8.85 16.59 -14.54
N LEU A 114 -8.93 15.59 -15.41
CA LEU A 114 -8.73 14.19 -15.02
C LEU A 114 -7.29 13.94 -14.55
N ILE A 115 -6.32 14.53 -15.22
CA ILE A 115 -4.90 14.44 -14.83
C ILE A 115 -4.67 15.10 -13.47
N ASP A 116 -5.24 16.27 -13.23
CA ASP A 116 -5.15 16.96 -11.93
C ASP A 116 -5.79 16.16 -10.81
N GLN A 117 -6.94 15.56 -11.07
CA GLN A 117 -7.61 14.66 -10.12
C GLN A 117 -6.74 13.43 -9.79
N ALA A 118 -6.15 12.80 -10.81
CA ALA A 118 -5.25 11.68 -10.62
C ALA A 118 -3.98 12.07 -9.86
N ASN A 119 -3.44 13.28 -10.10
CA ASN A 119 -2.32 13.83 -9.34
C ASN A 119 -2.64 14.01 -7.87
N HIS A 120 -3.78 14.59 -7.56
CA HIS A 120 -4.23 14.77 -6.19
C HIS A 120 -4.39 13.42 -5.45
N LEU A 121 -5.01 12.43 -6.10
CA LEU A 121 -5.15 11.08 -5.57
C LEU A 121 -3.79 10.38 -5.39
N SER A 122 -2.89 10.54 -6.35
CA SER A 122 -1.52 10.02 -6.29
C SER A 122 -0.72 10.60 -5.11
N GLN A 123 -0.86 11.90 -4.84
CA GLN A 123 -0.24 12.55 -3.68
C GLN A 123 -0.82 12.01 -2.36
N ARG A 124 -2.14 11.91 -2.25
CA ARG A 124 -2.78 11.33 -1.06
C ARG A 124 -2.33 9.89 -0.82
N LEU A 125 -2.29 9.07 -1.87
CA LEU A 125 -1.84 7.69 -1.78
C LEU A 125 -0.37 7.60 -1.37
N SER A 126 0.50 8.50 -1.84
CA SER A 126 1.90 8.59 -1.43
C SER A 126 2.04 8.87 0.07
N ILE A 127 1.23 9.77 0.63
CA ILE A 127 1.19 10.06 2.07
C ILE A 127 0.75 8.80 2.86
N GLU A 128 -0.28 8.10 2.39
CA GLU A 128 -0.73 6.87 3.05
C GLU A 128 0.30 5.74 3.00
N ILE A 129 1.07 5.63 1.91
CA ILE A 129 2.21 4.70 1.83
C ILE A 129 3.25 5.02 2.90
N GLN A 130 3.64 6.29 3.06
CA GLN A 130 4.61 6.71 4.08
C GLN A 130 4.11 6.40 5.50
N LYS A 131 2.85 6.69 5.80
CA LYS A 131 2.23 6.34 7.09
C LYS A 131 2.21 4.84 7.33
N SER A 132 1.87 4.06 6.32
CA SER A 132 1.86 2.60 6.38
C SER A 132 3.27 2.03 6.61
N GLN A 133 4.30 2.60 5.97
CA GLN A 133 5.70 2.22 6.21
C GLN A 133 6.11 2.50 7.66
N SER A 134 5.75 3.67 8.20
CA SER A 134 6.03 4.02 9.61
C SER A 134 5.34 3.04 10.57
N ARG A 135 4.06 2.71 10.33
CA ARG A 135 3.33 1.70 11.13
C ARG A 135 4.00 0.34 11.07
N LEU A 136 4.43 -0.10 9.88
CA LEU A 136 5.13 -1.38 9.71
C LEU A 136 6.43 -1.44 10.53
N GLN A 137 7.22 -0.36 10.57
CA GLN A 137 8.43 -0.30 11.40
C GLN A 137 8.10 -0.42 12.90
N GLN A 138 7.04 0.24 13.36
CA GLN A 138 6.59 0.13 14.76
C GLN A 138 6.14 -1.30 15.09
N VAL A 139 5.38 -1.94 14.19
CA VAL A 139 4.94 -3.34 14.39
C VAL A 139 6.13 -4.30 14.43
N LEU A 140 7.18 -4.08 13.64
CA LEU A 140 8.42 -4.87 13.70
C LEU A 140 9.09 -4.77 15.08
N GLY A 141 9.12 -3.58 15.68
CA GLY A 141 9.61 -3.40 17.05
C GLY A 141 8.75 -4.15 18.07
N LEU A 142 7.42 -4.06 17.95
CA LEU A 142 6.48 -4.79 18.81
C LEU A 142 6.56 -6.31 18.62
N ARG A 143 6.85 -6.76 17.40
CA ARG A 143 7.10 -8.18 17.10
C ARG A 143 8.33 -8.70 17.85
N SER A 144 9.41 -7.92 17.89
CA SER A 144 10.59 -8.25 18.70
C SER A 144 10.25 -8.31 20.20
N GLN A 145 9.45 -7.35 20.70
CA GLN A 145 8.97 -7.42 22.09
C GLN A 145 8.13 -8.67 22.35
N MET A 146 7.23 -9.07 21.45
CA MET A 146 6.45 -10.29 21.56
C MET A 146 7.35 -11.53 21.64
N ALA A 147 8.43 -11.58 20.84
CA ALA A 147 9.41 -12.68 20.91
C ALA A 147 10.06 -12.75 22.30
N HIS A 148 10.39 -11.61 22.92
CA HIS A 148 10.90 -11.57 24.30
C HIS A 148 9.88 -12.11 25.31
N TYR A 149 8.61 -11.71 25.19
CA TYR A 149 7.56 -12.23 26.09
C TYR A 149 7.39 -13.74 25.96
N ILE A 150 7.32 -14.26 24.72
CA ILE A 150 7.19 -15.70 24.48
C ILE A 150 8.40 -16.44 25.05
N ARG A 151 9.61 -15.97 24.77
CA ARG A 151 10.84 -16.62 25.26
C ARG A 151 10.96 -16.56 26.78
N ALA A 152 10.64 -15.43 27.40
CA ALA A 152 10.68 -15.28 28.86
C ALA A 152 9.69 -16.26 29.53
N ALA A 153 8.51 -16.49 28.94
CA ALA A 153 7.55 -17.47 29.47
C ALA A 153 8.05 -18.90 29.31
N ASP A 154 8.66 -19.26 28.16
CA ASP A 154 9.24 -20.59 27.95
C ASP A 154 10.36 -20.89 28.97
N GLU A 155 11.28 -19.96 29.14
CA GLU A 155 12.37 -20.10 30.10
C GLU A 155 11.86 -20.13 31.55
N PHE A 156 10.82 -19.33 31.86
CA PHE A 156 10.21 -19.33 33.18
C PHE A 156 9.54 -20.68 33.49
N LEU A 157 8.92 -21.31 32.51
CA LEU A 157 8.34 -22.67 32.65
C LEU A 157 9.43 -23.72 32.93
N LEU A 158 10.61 -23.58 32.30
CA LEU A 158 11.75 -24.49 32.58
C LEU A 158 12.31 -24.28 33.98
N ASP A 159 12.35 -23.04 34.45
CA ASP A 159 12.86 -22.68 35.78
C ASP A 159 11.83 -22.93 36.90
N TYR A 160 10.56 -23.06 36.57
CA TYR A 160 9.44 -23.12 37.54
C TYR A 160 9.61 -24.21 38.63
N PRO A 161 10.04 -25.45 38.32
CA PRO A 161 10.26 -26.48 39.35
C PRO A 161 11.29 -26.07 40.40
N ASN A 162 12.22 -25.16 40.09
CA ASN A 162 13.23 -24.69 41.02
C ASN A 162 12.70 -23.67 42.03
N PHE A 163 11.59 -23.00 41.72
CA PHE A 163 10.97 -21.96 42.55
C PHE A 163 9.91 -22.53 43.51
N VAL A 164 9.29 -23.64 43.14
CA VAL A 164 8.16 -24.20 43.86
C VAL A 164 8.56 -25.57 44.45
N LYS A 165 9.00 -25.55 45.70
CA LYS A 165 9.45 -26.77 46.41
C LYS A 165 8.31 -27.78 46.73
N ASN A 166 7.07 -27.29 46.87
CA ASN A 166 5.88 -28.13 47.14
C ASN A 166 4.82 -27.79 46.08
N GLN A 167 4.84 -28.53 44.97
CA GLN A 167 3.78 -28.41 43.96
C GLN A 167 2.49 -29.01 44.57
N HIS A 168 1.50 -28.13 44.75
CA HIS A 168 0.17 -28.60 45.12
C HIS A 168 -0.44 -29.34 43.89
N PRO A 169 -1.09 -30.52 44.08
CA PRO A 169 -1.68 -31.26 42.95
C PRO A 169 -2.68 -30.45 42.11
N LEU A 170 -3.21 -29.35 42.64
CA LEU A 170 -4.14 -28.44 41.95
C LEU A 170 -3.44 -27.21 41.37
N ASP A 171 -2.12 -27.17 41.34
CA ASP A 171 -1.37 -26.07 40.76
C ASP A 171 -1.41 -26.17 39.22
N GLN A 172 -2.30 -25.39 38.61
CA GLN A 172 -2.50 -25.29 37.17
C GLN A 172 -1.68 -24.16 36.50
N PHE A 173 -0.79 -23.49 37.26
CA PHE A 173 -0.04 -22.35 36.75
C PHE A 173 0.82 -22.68 35.50
N PRO A 174 1.64 -23.77 35.51
CA PRO A 174 2.46 -24.10 34.34
C PRO A 174 1.61 -24.38 33.10
N GLU A 175 0.50 -25.12 33.27
CA GLU A 175 -0.42 -25.42 32.17
C GLU A 175 -1.05 -24.12 31.60
N ARG A 176 -1.51 -23.23 32.47
CA ARG A 176 -2.12 -21.97 32.09
C ARG A 176 -1.11 -21.04 31.38
N LEU A 177 0.13 -20.95 31.88
CA LEU A 177 1.20 -20.16 31.23
C LEU A 177 1.56 -20.77 29.88
N SER A 178 1.71 -22.08 29.78
CA SER A 178 1.96 -22.79 28.52
C SER A 178 0.85 -22.48 27.49
N LYS A 179 -0.41 -22.57 27.91
CA LYS A 179 -1.57 -22.25 27.05
C LYS A 179 -1.55 -20.78 26.61
N LYS A 180 -1.26 -19.83 27.52
CA LYS A 180 -1.12 -18.40 27.16
C LYS A 180 -0.01 -18.19 26.16
N THR A 181 1.17 -18.81 26.35
CA THR A 181 2.31 -18.73 25.42
C THR A 181 1.96 -19.27 24.04
N HIS A 182 1.25 -20.41 23.98
CA HIS A 182 0.76 -20.95 22.72
C HIS A 182 -0.21 -19.97 22.01
N THR A 183 -1.12 -19.36 22.77
CA THR A 183 -2.02 -18.32 22.24
C THR A 183 -1.25 -17.13 21.67
N LEU A 184 -0.20 -16.66 22.39
CA LEU A 184 0.63 -15.56 21.91
C LEU A 184 1.36 -15.90 20.59
N ARG A 185 1.88 -17.14 20.45
CA ARG A 185 2.48 -17.61 19.18
C ARG A 185 1.46 -17.60 18.03
N THR A 186 0.25 -18.10 18.28
CA THR A 186 -0.83 -18.14 17.28
C THR A 186 -1.23 -16.72 16.86
N LEU A 187 -1.41 -15.81 17.81
CA LEU A 187 -1.70 -14.41 17.54
C LEU A 187 -0.58 -13.75 16.74
N GLN A 188 0.68 -13.99 17.11
CA GLN A 188 1.81 -13.43 16.38
C GLN A 188 1.89 -13.96 14.95
N SER A 189 1.61 -15.24 14.71
CA SER A 189 1.52 -15.78 13.34
C SER A 189 0.44 -15.09 12.52
N SER A 190 -0.71 -14.79 13.12
CA SER A 190 -1.78 -14.01 12.47
C SER A 190 -1.33 -12.59 12.17
N HIS A 191 -0.63 -11.93 13.10
CA HIS A 191 -0.06 -10.60 12.89
C HIS A 191 1.02 -10.60 11.80
N ASP A 192 1.86 -11.63 11.71
CA ASP A 192 2.86 -11.79 10.65
C ASP A 192 2.19 -11.85 9.25
N ILE A 193 1.05 -12.54 9.13
CA ILE A 193 0.25 -12.55 7.90
C ILE A 193 -0.25 -11.14 7.57
N ALA A 194 -0.79 -10.42 8.57
CA ALA A 194 -1.27 -9.04 8.37
C ALA A 194 -0.13 -8.09 7.98
N MET A 195 1.07 -8.24 8.54
CA MET A 195 2.26 -7.49 8.13
C MET A 195 2.64 -7.74 6.66
N ASN A 196 2.60 -8.99 6.22
CA ASN A 196 2.84 -9.33 4.82
C ASN A 196 1.78 -8.72 3.90
N GLN A 197 0.51 -8.70 4.31
CA GLN A 197 -0.57 -8.02 3.58
C GLN A 197 -0.35 -6.51 3.49
N MET A 198 0.13 -5.87 4.58
CA MET A 198 0.51 -4.45 4.56
C MET A 198 1.62 -4.19 3.53
N GLN A 199 2.69 -5.00 3.52
CA GLN A 199 3.79 -4.87 2.55
C GLN A 199 3.30 -5.03 1.11
N LEU A 200 2.47 -6.04 0.85
CA LEU A 200 1.88 -6.25 -0.47
C LEU A 200 1.02 -5.06 -0.91
N SER A 201 0.17 -4.55 -0.03
CA SER A 201 -0.66 -3.37 -0.28
C SER A 201 0.18 -2.13 -0.61
N GLN A 202 1.30 -1.91 0.11
CA GLN A 202 2.24 -0.83 -0.17
C GLN A 202 2.88 -0.98 -1.56
N GLN A 203 3.32 -2.18 -1.94
CA GLN A 203 3.94 -2.42 -3.24
C GLN A 203 2.98 -2.19 -4.40
N LEU A 204 1.73 -2.66 -4.26
CA LEU A 204 0.69 -2.44 -5.27
C LEU A 204 0.40 -0.94 -5.43
N ALA A 205 0.26 -0.22 -4.33
CA ALA A 205 0.01 1.22 -4.34
C ALA A 205 1.19 2.01 -4.96
N MET A 206 2.44 1.65 -4.63
CA MET A 206 3.63 2.25 -5.24
C MET A 206 3.70 1.99 -6.74
N GLY A 207 3.46 0.74 -7.16
CA GLY A 207 3.45 0.38 -8.57
C GLY A 207 2.41 1.15 -9.39
N LEU A 208 1.25 1.43 -8.80
CA LEU A 208 0.21 2.26 -9.42
C LEU A 208 0.67 3.71 -9.59
N ILE A 209 1.27 4.31 -8.55
CA ILE A 209 1.79 5.69 -8.58
C ILE A 209 2.93 5.81 -9.61
N ASP A 210 3.90 4.90 -9.58
CA ASP A 210 5.09 5.01 -10.45
C ASP A 210 4.71 4.99 -11.93
N ARG A 211 3.80 4.10 -12.31
CA ARG A 211 3.32 4.02 -13.69
C ARG A 211 2.48 5.21 -14.10
N PHE A 212 1.65 5.73 -13.17
CA PHE A 212 0.90 6.95 -13.46
C PHE A 212 1.86 8.14 -13.64
N LYS A 213 2.89 8.27 -12.80
CA LYS A 213 3.93 9.32 -12.93
C LYS A 213 4.70 9.20 -14.24
N GLU A 214 5.06 7.99 -14.68
CA GLU A 214 5.68 7.77 -15.99
C GLU A 214 4.78 8.29 -17.12
N ALA A 215 3.49 7.93 -17.09
CA ALA A 215 2.52 8.40 -18.08
C ALA A 215 2.40 9.92 -18.06
N GLN A 216 2.32 10.53 -16.89
CA GLN A 216 2.17 11.96 -16.72
C GLN A 216 3.40 12.75 -17.16
N GLN A 217 4.60 12.33 -16.75
CA GLN A 217 5.82 13.13 -16.97
C GLN A 217 6.41 12.97 -18.36
N VAL A 218 6.18 11.84 -19.00
CA VAL A 218 6.81 11.52 -20.29
C VAL A 218 5.78 11.39 -21.41
N LEU A 219 4.75 10.57 -21.22
CA LEU A 219 3.88 10.18 -22.32
C LEU A 219 2.82 11.23 -22.64
N ILE A 220 2.23 11.88 -21.64
CA ILE A 220 1.22 12.94 -21.86
C ILE A 220 1.85 14.15 -22.55
N PRO A 221 3.00 14.70 -22.11
CA PRO A 221 3.66 15.79 -22.81
C PRO A 221 4.06 15.45 -24.25
N ALA A 222 4.58 14.22 -24.49
CA ALA A 222 4.91 13.76 -25.82
C ALA A 222 3.69 13.72 -26.74
N TRP A 223 2.57 13.19 -26.24
CA TRP A 223 1.31 13.16 -26.99
C TRP A 223 0.77 14.57 -27.26
N GLN A 224 0.80 15.47 -26.28
CA GLN A 224 0.39 16.86 -26.45
C GLN A 224 1.26 17.60 -27.47
N TYR A 225 2.57 17.34 -27.49
CA TYR A 225 3.49 17.88 -28.49
C TYR A 225 3.11 17.42 -29.90
N HIS A 226 2.91 16.13 -30.11
CA HIS A 226 2.49 15.59 -31.41
C HIS A 226 1.10 16.10 -31.83
N LEU A 227 0.19 16.33 -30.89
CA LEU A 227 -1.10 16.93 -31.17
C LEU A 227 -0.96 18.35 -31.73
N LYS A 228 -0.15 19.18 -31.06
CA LYS A 228 0.13 20.57 -31.56
C LYS A 228 0.78 20.57 -32.93
N GLN A 229 1.72 19.66 -33.16
CA GLN A 229 2.43 19.55 -34.44
C GLN A 229 1.48 19.08 -35.56
N SER A 230 0.61 18.10 -35.30
CA SER A 230 -0.36 17.60 -36.30
C SER A 230 -1.39 18.66 -36.70
N ASN A 231 -1.75 19.57 -35.78
CA ASN A 231 -2.63 20.70 -36.07
C ASN A 231 -1.93 21.77 -36.93
N ALA A 232 -0.61 21.91 -36.77
CA ALA A 232 0.17 22.92 -37.53
C ALA A 232 0.51 22.46 -38.95
N GLN A 233 0.89 21.16 -39.15
CA GLN A 233 1.46 20.71 -40.41
C GLN A 233 0.56 19.78 -41.25
N GLN A 234 -0.54 19.23 -40.67
CA GLN A 234 -1.53 18.38 -41.35
C GLN A 234 -0.93 17.25 -42.26
N ASP A 235 0.31 16.81 -42.00
CA ASP A 235 0.98 15.80 -42.78
C ASP A 235 0.63 14.40 -42.27
N ARG A 236 0.63 13.39 -43.17
CA ARG A 236 0.35 11.98 -42.83
C ARG A 236 1.35 11.41 -41.81
N ALA A 237 2.61 11.82 -41.85
CA ALA A 237 3.65 11.40 -40.96
C ALA A 237 3.37 11.86 -39.51
N THR A 238 3.00 13.11 -39.30
CA THR A 238 2.68 13.70 -38.01
C THR A 238 1.42 13.11 -37.40
N ILE A 239 0.42 12.75 -38.21
CA ILE A 239 -0.79 12.05 -37.72
C ILE A 239 -0.46 10.62 -37.28
N ALA A 240 0.43 9.91 -37.99
CA ALA A 240 0.87 8.57 -37.60
C ALA A 240 1.68 8.60 -36.28
N ASP A 241 2.49 9.61 -36.06
CA ASP A 241 3.26 9.80 -34.82
C ASP A 241 2.34 10.15 -33.65
N LEU A 242 1.31 10.96 -33.87
CA LEU A 242 0.28 11.25 -32.88
C LEU A 242 -0.47 9.98 -32.45
N ASP A 243 -0.93 9.17 -33.41
CA ASP A 243 -1.62 7.92 -33.13
C ASP A 243 -0.72 6.93 -32.38
N ARG A 244 0.56 6.80 -32.76
CA ARG A 244 1.55 5.94 -32.09
C ARG A 244 1.82 6.40 -30.64
N SER A 245 1.98 7.69 -30.44
CA SER A 245 2.21 8.29 -29.11
C SER A 245 1.00 8.06 -28.20
N ARG A 246 -0.21 8.28 -28.71
CA ARG A 246 -1.46 7.99 -27.97
C ARG A 246 -1.57 6.51 -27.61
N ASP A 247 -1.34 5.62 -28.56
CA ASP A 247 -1.50 4.17 -28.34
C ASP A 247 -0.48 3.66 -27.32
N LYS A 248 0.75 4.19 -27.34
CA LYS A 248 1.76 3.92 -26.30
C LYS A 248 1.32 4.40 -24.91
N LEU A 249 0.75 5.61 -24.84
CA LEU A 249 0.22 6.15 -23.59
C LEU A 249 -0.92 5.28 -23.04
N ILE A 250 -1.90 4.93 -23.88
CA ILE A 250 -3.01 4.06 -23.51
C ILE A 250 -2.50 2.69 -23.03
N GLN A 251 -1.53 2.09 -23.73
CA GLN A 251 -0.97 0.81 -23.36
C GLN A 251 -0.25 0.85 -22.00
N THR A 252 0.52 1.91 -21.73
CA THR A 252 1.20 2.10 -20.44
C THR A 252 0.19 2.26 -19.31
N LEU A 253 -0.85 3.09 -19.51
CA LEU A 253 -1.91 3.28 -18.52
C LEU A 253 -2.73 2.00 -18.29
N LYS A 254 -3.05 1.21 -19.33
CA LYS A 254 -3.72 -0.08 -19.18
C LYS A 254 -2.92 -1.05 -18.33
N ARG A 255 -1.60 -1.17 -18.58
CA ARG A 255 -0.72 -2.01 -17.74
C ARG A 255 -0.71 -1.59 -16.27
N THR A 256 -1.08 -0.36 -15.96
CA THR A 256 -1.22 0.14 -14.59
C THR A 256 -2.43 -0.48 -13.90
N LEU A 257 -3.48 -0.82 -14.65
CA LEU A 257 -4.74 -1.36 -14.14
C LEU A 257 -4.79 -2.90 -14.13
N GLU A 258 -3.92 -3.58 -14.88
CA GLU A 258 -3.93 -5.04 -15.08
C GLU A 258 -3.30 -5.85 -13.91
N LYS A 259 -3.13 -5.25 -12.73
CA LYS A 259 -2.68 -5.90 -11.50
C LYS A 259 -3.68 -5.66 -10.39
#